data_3f1cc737eb8c5e3d817ca0ec73dd6aee
#
_entry.id   3f1cc737eb8c5e3d817ca0ec73dd6aee
#
_cell.length_a   1.000
_cell.length_b   1.000
_cell.length_c   1.000
_cell.angle_alpha   90.00
_cell.angle_beta   90.00
_cell.angle_gamma   90.00
#
_symmetry.space_group_name_H-M   'P 1'
#
loop_
_entity.id
_entity.type
_entity.pdbx_description
1 polymer ?
#
loop_
_entity_poly.entity_id
_entity_poly.type
_entity_poly.pdbx_seq_one_letter_code
_entity_poly.pdbx_strand_id
1 'polypeptide(L)'
;MEYVTATSDMASAIYNVLHTTIKAVYAKYYPKEVVDFFCQHHSKEHILDGITSGNMGVLFENGAIVGTGCFDNNHITGLYVLPTYQKQGFGSYIMDCLEMEISKKFDVAVLDASLPAVFLYEHRGYKTVGHGIYELENDVKLVYEVMEKKLKN
;
A
#
# COMPACT_ATOMS: atom_id res chain seq x y z
N MET A 1 1.08 -14.98 -12.32
CA MET A 1 1.27 -13.77 -11.48
C MET A 1 2.22 -12.82 -12.20
N GLU A 2 1.76 -11.62 -12.49
CA GLU A 2 2.54 -10.64 -13.23
C GLU A 2 2.29 -9.23 -12.67
N TYR A 3 3.37 -8.52 -12.35
CA TYR A 3 3.29 -7.14 -11.85
C TYR A 3 3.77 -6.17 -12.93
N VAL A 4 2.91 -5.25 -13.33
CA VAL A 4 3.18 -4.30 -14.42
C VAL A 4 2.82 -2.87 -14.00
N THR A 5 3.41 -1.89 -14.68
CA THR A 5 3.07 -0.48 -14.47
C THR A 5 1.61 -0.23 -14.85
N ALA A 6 0.89 0.48 -14.00
CA ALA A 6 -0.52 0.77 -14.22
C ALA A 6 -0.72 1.78 -15.35
N THR A 7 -1.81 1.60 -16.10
CA THR A 7 -2.25 2.53 -17.14
C THR A 7 -3.62 3.08 -16.78
N SER A 8 -4.02 4.21 -17.39
CA SER A 8 -5.23 4.92 -16.99
C SER A 8 -6.52 4.11 -17.14
N ASP A 9 -6.55 3.17 -18.08
CA ASP A 9 -7.68 2.25 -18.27
C ASP A 9 -7.85 1.25 -17.11
N MET A 10 -6.84 1.11 -16.26
CA MET A 10 -6.88 0.23 -15.08
C MET A 10 -7.41 0.92 -13.83
N ALA A 11 -7.69 2.22 -13.88
CA ALA A 11 -8.08 3.00 -12.70
C ALA A 11 -9.29 2.45 -11.96
N SER A 12 -10.32 2.00 -12.69
CA SER A 12 -11.51 1.43 -12.07
C SER A 12 -11.24 0.11 -11.35
N ALA A 13 -10.40 -0.74 -11.93
CA ALA A 13 -10.01 -2.00 -11.29
C ALA A 13 -9.16 -1.74 -10.04
N ILE A 14 -8.24 -0.78 -10.10
CA ILE A 14 -7.43 -0.37 -8.93
C ILE A 14 -8.33 0.18 -7.82
N TYR A 15 -9.27 1.04 -8.17
CA TYR A 15 -10.24 1.57 -7.21
C TYR A 15 -10.98 0.43 -6.51
N ASN A 16 -11.43 -0.57 -7.27
CA ASN A 16 -12.12 -1.72 -6.70
C ASN A 16 -11.24 -2.49 -5.71
N VAL A 17 -9.97 -2.74 -6.06
CA VAL A 17 -9.02 -3.42 -5.16
C VAL A 17 -8.84 -2.64 -3.87
N LEU A 18 -8.60 -1.34 -3.96
CA LEU A 18 -8.35 -0.49 -2.80
C LEU A 18 -9.57 -0.42 -1.88
N HIS A 19 -10.72 -0.08 -2.42
CA HIS A 19 -11.92 0.12 -1.60
C HIS A 19 -12.49 -1.17 -1.04
N THR A 20 -12.46 -2.26 -1.80
CA THR A 20 -12.87 -3.58 -1.31
C THR A 20 -11.99 -4.01 -0.15
N THR A 21 -10.68 -3.85 -0.29
CA THR A 21 -9.72 -4.26 0.73
C THR A 21 -9.84 -3.39 1.98
N ILE A 22 -9.90 -2.07 1.82
CA ILE A 22 -10.03 -1.15 2.95
C ILE A 22 -11.29 -1.45 3.75
N LYS A 23 -12.42 -1.60 3.09
CA LYS A 23 -13.70 -1.86 3.75
C LYS A 23 -13.75 -3.22 4.44
N ALA A 24 -13.12 -4.24 3.84
CA ALA A 24 -13.14 -5.59 4.39
C ALA A 24 -12.15 -5.77 5.54
N VAL A 25 -10.95 -5.18 5.43
CA VAL A 25 -9.86 -5.42 6.37
C VAL A 25 -9.83 -4.37 7.47
N TYR A 26 -9.82 -3.10 7.11
CA TYR A 26 -9.66 -2.02 8.10
C TYR A 26 -10.86 -1.88 9.02
N ALA A 27 -12.07 -2.20 8.55
CA ALA A 27 -13.26 -2.19 9.40
C ALA A 27 -13.18 -3.16 10.59
N LYS A 28 -12.29 -4.16 10.52
CA LYS A 28 -12.07 -5.11 11.62
C LYS A 28 -11.22 -4.53 12.74
N TYR A 29 -10.42 -3.50 12.44
CA TYR A 29 -9.42 -2.96 13.38
C TYR A 29 -9.68 -1.52 13.76
N TYR A 30 -10.44 -0.77 12.96
CA TYR A 30 -10.58 0.68 13.08
C TYR A 30 -12.03 1.12 13.03
N PRO A 31 -12.35 2.26 13.69
CA PRO A 31 -13.68 2.85 13.58
C PRO A 31 -13.94 3.41 12.18
N LYS A 32 -15.20 3.75 11.92
CA LYS A 32 -15.66 4.24 10.62
C LYS A 32 -14.86 5.45 10.12
N GLU A 33 -14.47 6.36 11.01
CA GLU A 33 -13.72 7.58 10.66
C GLU A 33 -12.39 7.22 9.98
N VAL A 34 -11.72 6.18 10.44
CA VAL A 34 -10.46 5.71 9.84
C VAL A 34 -10.72 5.06 8.47
N VAL A 35 -11.74 4.24 8.37
CA VAL A 35 -12.11 3.60 7.10
C VAL A 35 -12.45 4.67 6.05
N ASP A 36 -13.25 5.66 6.43
CA ASP A 36 -13.61 6.77 5.54
C ASP A 36 -12.38 7.59 5.12
N PHE A 37 -11.45 7.83 6.04
CA PHE A 37 -10.20 8.52 5.75
C PHE A 37 -9.42 7.80 4.65
N PHE A 38 -9.23 6.50 4.78
CA PHE A 38 -8.50 5.73 3.76
C PHE A 38 -9.24 5.69 2.43
N CYS A 39 -10.57 5.57 2.45
CA CYS A 39 -11.36 5.57 1.22
C CYS A 39 -11.24 6.92 0.50
N GLN A 40 -11.25 8.04 1.21
CA GLN A 40 -11.09 9.37 0.64
C GLN A 40 -9.67 9.60 0.10
N HIS A 41 -8.67 9.08 0.83
CA HIS A 41 -7.26 9.19 0.43
C HIS A 41 -6.98 8.41 -0.87
N HIS A 42 -7.77 7.39 -1.15
CA HIS A 42 -7.67 6.58 -2.38
C HIS A 42 -8.85 6.85 -3.32
N SER A 43 -9.17 8.11 -3.54
CA SER A 43 -10.18 8.53 -4.51
C SER A 43 -9.71 8.20 -5.94
N LYS A 44 -10.65 8.17 -6.88
CA LYS A 44 -10.32 7.92 -8.29
C LYS A 44 -9.34 8.96 -8.82
N GLU A 45 -9.46 10.21 -8.38
CA GLU A 45 -8.54 11.29 -8.75
C GLU A 45 -7.12 11.00 -8.25
N HIS A 46 -6.96 10.60 -6.99
CA HIS A 46 -5.66 10.24 -6.43
C HIS A 46 -5.05 9.03 -7.13
N ILE A 47 -5.87 8.06 -7.51
CA ILE A 47 -5.42 6.90 -8.26
C ILE A 47 -4.88 7.33 -9.63
N LEU A 48 -5.59 8.19 -10.33
CA LEU A 48 -5.16 8.69 -11.64
C LEU A 48 -3.84 9.48 -11.52
N ASP A 49 -3.68 10.28 -10.47
CA ASP A 49 -2.44 10.99 -10.20
C ASP A 49 -1.27 10.02 -9.99
N GLY A 50 -1.50 8.96 -9.23
CA GLY A 50 -0.50 7.91 -9.01
C GLY A 50 -0.11 7.21 -10.31
N ILE A 51 -1.07 6.92 -11.16
CA ILE A 51 -0.83 6.31 -12.47
C ILE A 51 0.01 7.25 -13.34
N THR A 52 -0.36 8.52 -13.37
CA THR A 52 0.35 9.54 -14.16
C THR A 52 1.81 9.69 -13.72
N SER A 53 2.10 9.51 -12.43
CA SER A 53 3.47 9.58 -11.92
C SER A 53 4.36 8.44 -12.45
N GLY A 54 3.75 7.35 -12.92
CA GLY A 54 4.48 6.17 -13.39
C GLY A 54 4.91 5.21 -12.29
N ASN A 55 4.58 5.50 -11.03
CA ASN A 55 5.06 4.75 -9.87
C ASN A 55 4.01 3.80 -9.28
N MET A 56 2.87 3.66 -9.93
CA MET A 56 1.83 2.73 -9.53
C MET A 56 1.86 1.49 -10.41
N GLY A 57 1.76 0.31 -9.79
CA GLY A 57 1.71 -0.94 -10.50
C GLY A 57 0.51 -1.78 -10.09
N VAL A 58 0.20 -2.77 -10.90
CA VAL A 58 -0.88 -3.72 -10.65
C VAL A 58 -0.37 -5.14 -10.76
N LEU A 59 -0.96 -6.01 -9.96
CA LEU A 59 -0.67 -7.44 -9.99
C LEU A 59 -1.82 -8.18 -10.67
N PHE A 60 -1.49 -8.88 -11.74
CA PHE A 60 -2.44 -9.74 -12.45
C PHE A 60 -2.31 -11.19 -11.98
N GLU A 61 -3.43 -11.83 -11.75
CA GLU A 61 -3.52 -13.26 -11.55
C GLU A 61 -4.70 -13.78 -12.35
N ASN A 62 -4.44 -14.75 -13.24
CA ASN A 62 -5.46 -15.32 -14.13
C ASN A 62 -6.24 -14.26 -14.91
N GLY A 63 -5.55 -13.23 -15.38
CA GLY A 63 -6.13 -12.16 -16.18
C GLY A 63 -6.90 -11.08 -15.41
N ALA A 64 -6.95 -11.16 -14.09
CA ALA A 64 -7.63 -10.17 -13.26
C ALA A 64 -6.64 -9.40 -12.40
N ILE A 65 -6.92 -8.12 -12.15
CA ILE A 65 -6.13 -7.30 -11.24
C ILE A 65 -6.55 -7.62 -9.80
N VAL A 66 -5.61 -8.16 -9.02
CA VAL A 66 -5.87 -8.61 -7.64
C VAL A 66 -5.08 -7.85 -6.59
N GLY A 67 -4.15 -7.03 -7.01
CA GLY A 67 -3.34 -6.23 -6.10
C GLY A 67 -2.76 -5.01 -6.77
N THR A 68 -2.27 -4.07 -5.96
CA THR A 68 -1.65 -2.85 -6.44
C THR A 68 -0.57 -2.38 -5.46
N GLY A 69 0.46 -1.73 -5.98
CA GLY A 69 1.51 -1.11 -5.20
C GLY A 69 1.84 0.26 -5.75
N CYS A 70 2.34 1.13 -4.88
CA CYS A 70 2.67 2.50 -5.25
C CYS A 70 3.82 3.00 -4.40
N PHE A 71 4.68 3.84 -4.97
CA PHE A 71 5.78 4.47 -4.24
C PHE A 71 6.01 5.89 -4.75
N ASP A 72 6.66 6.70 -3.91
CA ASP A 72 7.09 8.05 -4.25
C ASP A 72 8.51 8.22 -3.69
N ASN A 73 9.49 8.44 -4.57
CA ASN A 73 10.90 8.42 -4.21
C ASN A 73 11.26 7.10 -3.52
N ASN A 74 11.71 7.12 -2.26
CA ASN A 74 12.00 5.90 -1.50
C ASN A 74 10.87 5.47 -0.55
N HIS A 75 9.71 6.11 -0.64
CA HIS A 75 8.57 5.87 0.24
C HIS A 75 7.54 4.97 -0.46
N ILE A 76 7.24 3.84 0.14
CA ILE A 76 6.16 2.97 -0.32
C ILE A 76 4.86 3.57 0.21
N THR A 77 3.99 4.02 -0.69
CA THR A 77 2.80 4.78 -0.34
C THR A 77 1.51 3.97 -0.41
N GLY A 78 1.58 2.76 -0.93
CA GLY A 78 0.40 1.89 -0.99
C GLY A 78 0.77 0.46 -1.32
N LEU A 79 0.08 -0.47 -0.68
CA LEU A 79 0.19 -1.90 -0.93
C LEU A 79 -1.14 -2.53 -0.54
N TYR A 80 -1.85 -3.05 -1.54
CA TYR A 80 -3.16 -3.66 -1.30
C TYR A 80 -3.31 -4.92 -2.15
N VAL A 81 -3.85 -5.97 -1.52
CA VAL A 81 -4.20 -7.24 -2.19
C VAL A 81 -5.63 -7.56 -1.79
N LEU A 82 -6.47 -7.92 -2.77
CA LEU A 82 -7.86 -8.31 -2.50
C LEU A 82 -7.92 -9.36 -1.39
N PRO A 83 -8.90 -9.27 -0.47
CA PRO A 83 -8.96 -10.17 0.69
C PRO A 83 -8.90 -11.65 0.33
N THR A 84 -9.57 -12.06 -0.76
CA THR A 84 -9.59 -13.46 -1.18
C THR A 84 -8.25 -13.96 -1.73
N TYR A 85 -7.32 -13.05 -2.00
CA TYR A 85 -5.98 -13.37 -2.51
C TYR A 85 -4.89 -13.16 -1.48
N GLN A 86 -5.24 -12.79 -0.25
CA GLN A 86 -4.26 -12.58 0.82
C GLN A 86 -3.73 -13.92 1.36
N LYS A 87 -2.57 -13.85 2.03
CA LYS A 87 -1.88 -15.01 2.62
C LYS A 87 -1.43 -16.06 1.59
N GLN A 88 -1.19 -15.62 0.36
CA GLN A 88 -0.74 -16.48 -0.74
C GLN A 88 0.56 -15.99 -1.37
N GLY A 89 1.23 -15.01 -0.74
CA GLY A 89 2.51 -14.49 -1.23
C GLY A 89 2.39 -13.32 -2.21
N PHE A 90 1.19 -12.88 -2.57
CA PHE A 90 1.02 -11.79 -3.55
C PHE A 90 1.53 -10.45 -3.01
N GLY A 91 1.24 -10.12 -1.76
CA GLY A 91 1.74 -8.89 -1.15
C GLY A 91 3.26 -8.86 -1.07
N SER A 92 3.86 -9.98 -0.73
CA SER A 92 5.33 -10.13 -0.69
C SER A 92 5.94 -9.93 -2.07
N TYR A 93 5.31 -10.45 -3.10
CA TYR A 93 5.76 -10.28 -4.48
C TYR A 93 5.70 -8.80 -4.91
N ILE A 94 4.60 -8.11 -4.59
CA ILE A 94 4.49 -6.68 -4.88
C ILE A 94 5.59 -5.91 -4.15
N MET A 95 5.84 -6.23 -2.88
CA MET A 95 6.91 -5.59 -2.10
C MET A 95 8.28 -5.82 -2.74
N ASP A 96 8.56 -7.02 -3.24
CA ASP A 96 9.80 -7.29 -3.95
C ASP A 96 9.96 -6.36 -5.17
N CYS A 97 8.88 -6.17 -5.92
CA CYS A 97 8.90 -5.29 -7.09
C CYS A 97 9.12 -3.83 -6.70
N LEU A 98 8.42 -3.35 -5.67
CA LEU A 98 8.56 -1.98 -5.18
C LEU A 98 9.97 -1.70 -4.66
N GLU A 99 10.51 -2.62 -3.84
CA GLU A 99 11.86 -2.49 -3.31
C GLU A 99 12.91 -2.51 -4.41
N MET A 100 12.71 -3.32 -5.43
CA MET A 100 13.62 -3.36 -6.59
C MET A 100 13.63 -2.02 -7.32
N GLU A 101 12.47 -1.44 -7.58
CA GLU A 101 12.39 -0.14 -8.25
C GLU A 101 13.03 0.98 -7.41
N ILE A 102 12.74 1.00 -6.11
CA ILE A 102 13.32 1.99 -5.20
C ILE A 102 14.85 1.84 -5.14
N SER A 103 15.35 0.60 -5.13
CA SER A 103 16.78 0.31 -5.02
C SER A 103 17.62 0.84 -6.18
N LYS A 104 16.99 1.17 -7.30
CA LYS A 104 17.70 1.77 -8.45
C LYS A 104 18.26 3.15 -8.13
N LYS A 105 17.64 3.86 -7.18
CA LYS A 105 18.02 5.26 -6.84
C LYS A 105 18.27 5.48 -5.36
N PHE A 106 17.84 4.58 -4.49
CA PHE A 106 17.91 4.76 -3.05
C PHE A 106 18.42 3.50 -2.35
N ASP A 107 19.09 3.68 -1.23
CA ASP A 107 19.63 2.57 -0.43
C ASP A 107 18.65 2.09 0.64
N VAL A 108 17.62 2.87 0.91
CA VAL A 108 16.66 2.62 2.00
C VAL A 108 15.24 2.81 1.46
N ALA A 109 14.35 1.90 1.80
CA ALA A 109 12.91 2.05 1.59
C ALA A 109 12.25 2.43 2.90
N VAL A 110 11.26 3.31 2.83
CA VAL A 110 10.49 3.81 3.98
C VAL A 110 9.01 3.55 3.74
N LEU A 111 8.26 3.27 4.78
CA LEU A 111 6.82 3.17 4.72
C LEU A 111 6.18 3.59 6.04
N ASP A 112 4.90 3.94 5.98
CA ASP A 112 4.07 4.21 7.16
C ASP A 112 3.17 3.00 7.36
N ALA A 113 3.41 2.25 8.43
CA ALA A 113 2.71 1.01 8.69
C ALA A 113 1.51 1.24 9.60
N SER A 114 0.33 0.76 9.19
CA SER A 114 -0.79 0.65 10.12
C SER A 114 -0.41 -0.34 11.23
N LEU A 115 -0.90 -0.14 12.46
CA LEU A 115 -0.51 -0.97 13.58
C LEU A 115 -0.71 -2.48 13.33
N PRO A 116 -1.83 -2.92 12.71
CA PRO A 116 -1.98 -4.35 12.39
C PRO A 116 -0.95 -4.90 11.40
N ALA A 117 -0.32 -4.03 10.59
CA ALA A 117 0.64 -4.46 9.56
C ALA A 117 2.10 -4.44 10.03
N VAL A 118 2.41 -3.80 11.16
CA VAL A 118 3.78 -3.66 11.66
C VAL A 118 4.50 -5.01 11.71
N PHE A 119 3.85 -6.02 12.23
CA PHE A 119 4.42 -7.35 12.39
C PHE A 119 4.86 -7.97 11.05
N LEU A 120 4.05 -7.78 10.00
CA LEU A 120 4.37 -8.28 8.66
C LEU A 120 5.61 -7.60 8.10
N TYR A 121 5.72 -6.30 8.28
CA TYR A 121 6.89 -5.55 7.80
C TYR A 121 8.15 -5.85 8.59
N GLU A 122 8.03 -6.07 9.92
CA GLU A 122 9.16 -6.51 10.72
C GLU A 122 9.74 -7.82 10.21
N HIS A 123 8.87 -8.78 9.86
CA HIS A 123 9.30 -10.07 9.29
C HIS A 123 10.02 -9.90 7.95
N ARG A 124 9.72 -8.82 7.23
CA ARG A 124 10.37 -8.52 5.98
C ARG A 124 11.70 -7.77 6.13
N GLY A 125 12.04 -7.38 7.36
CA GLY A 125 13.31 -6.70 7.66
C GLY A 125 13.18 -5.20 7.88
N TYR A 126 11.96 -4.68 7.95
CA TYR A 126 11.72 -3.28 8.31
C TYR A 126 11.85 -3.08 9.80
N LYS A 127 12.32 -1.90 10.19
CA LYS A 127 12.45 -1.49 11.59
C LYS A 127 11.74 -0.18 11.81
N THR A 128 11.05 -0.05 12.94
CA THR A 128 10.39 1.20 13.32
C THR A 128 11.44 2.25 13.66
N VAL A 129 11.34 3.41 13.04
CA VAL A 129 12.21 4.55 13.27
C VAL A 129 11.46 5.76 13.81
N GLY A 130 10.14 5.73 13.84
CA GLY A 130 9.33 6.80 14.36
C GLY A 130 7.86 6.47 14.33
N HIS A 131 7.04 7.43 14.74
CA HIS A 131 5.58 7.30 14.79
C HIS A 131 4.95 8.55 14.23
N GLY A 132 3.73 8.41 13.70
CA GLY A 132 2.94 9.53 13.27
C GLY A 132 1.49 9.38 13.72
N ILE A 133 0.77 10.48 13.68
CA ILE A 133 -0.64 10.52 14.07
C ILE A 133 -1.40 11.41 13.10
N TYR A 134 -2.51 10.89 12.56
CA TYR A 134 -3.51 11.70 11.87
C TYR A 134 -4.66 11.96 12.84
N GLU A 135 -5.04 13.22 12.99
CA GLU A 135 -6.23 13.57 13.75
C GLU A 135 -7.42 13.62 12.79
N LEU A 136 -8.42 12.81 13.06
CA LEU A 136 -9.60 12.65 12.23
C LEU A 136 -10.84 13.24 12.90
N GLU A 137 -11.99 13.11 12.25
CA GLU A 137 -13.26 13.57 12.79
C GLU A 137 -13.63 12.84 14.09
N ASN A 138 -14.45 13.50 14.93
CA ASN A 138 -14.96 12.94 16.20
C ASN A 138 -13.84 12.54 17.17
N ASP A 139 -12.74 13.29 17.20
CA ASP A 139 -11.57 13.06 18.08
C ASP A 139 -10.91 11.70 17.88
N VAL A 140 -11.14 11.06 16.74
CA VAL A 140 -10.48 9.79 16.38
C VAL A 140 -9.06 10.09 15.91
N LYS A 141 -8.10 9.30 16.38
CA LYS A 141 -6.71 9.41 15.98
C LYS A 141 -6.26 8.13 15.29
N LEU A 142 -5.57 8.28 14.18
CA LEU A 142 -4.93 7.17 13.48
C LEU A 142 -3.43 7.25 13.75
N VAL A 143 -2.93 6.29 14.53
CA VAL A 143 -1.50 6.17 14.84
C VAL A 143 -0.88 5.18 13.86
N TYR A 144 0.30 5.52 13.36
CA TYR A 144 1.04 4.61 12.48
C TYR A 144 2.52 4.63 12.86
N GLU A 145 3.24 3.59 12.47
CA GLU A 145 4.68 3.52 12.66
C GLU A 145 5.40 3.82 11.35
N VAL A 146 6.41 4.68 11.44
CA VAL A 146 7.32 4.92 10.32
C VAL A 146 8.39 3.85 10.37
N MET A 147 8.52 3.09 9.32
CA MET A 147 9.45 1.96 9.24
C MET A 147 10.39 2.10 8.06
N GLU A 148 11.61 1.57 8.21
CA GLU A 148 12.57 1.59 7.12
C GLU A 148 13.33 0.28 7.01
N LYS A 149 13.85 0.02 5.81
CA LYS A 149 14.64 -1.16 5.49
C LYS A 149 15.80 -0.78 4.58
N LYS A 150 17.01 -1.27 4.88
CA LYS A 150 18.14 -1.14 3.97
C LYS A 150 17.96 -2.10 2.80
N LEU A 151 18.06 -1.58 1.58
CA LEU A 151 17.88 -2.36 0.34
C LEU A 151 19.21 -2.86 -0.21
N LYS A 152 20.31 -2.22 0.18
CA LYS A 152 21.66 -2.57 -0.26
C LYS A 152 22.56 -2.80 0.93
N ASN A 153 23.46 -3.73 0.79
CA ASN A 153 24.45 -4.02 1.81
C ASN A 153 25.60 -3.02 1.77
#